data_07491cfad0c8743f804c72ea1ea7bb8d
#
_entry.id   07491cfad0c8743f804c72ea1ea7bb8d
#
_cell.length_a   1.000
_cell.length_b   1.000
_cell.length_c   1.000
_cell.angle_alpha   90.00
_cell.angle_beta   90.00
_cell.angle_gamma   90.00
#
_symmetry.space_group_name_H-M   'P 1'
#
loop_
_entity.id
_entity.type
_entity.pdbx_description
1 polymer ?
#
loop_
_entity_poly.entity_id
_entity_poly.type
_entity_poly.pdbx_seq_one_letter_code
_entity_poly.pdbx_strand_id
1 'polypeptide(L)'
;MTEREMPFELVTTNERLAELLAEHADEPRYAFDTEFDNRRTYYARLALVQVAWPDFIMLVDPFTVDIALLAPLFQSDAIAIAHAAINDLTVLD
;
A
#
# COMPACT_ATOMS: atom_id res chain seq x y z
N MET A 1 4.76 17.59 21.75
CA MET A 1 3.56 17.42 21.07
C MET A 1 3.11 16.00 21.09
N THR A 2 1.90 15.86 21.22
CA THR A 2 1.37 14.56 21.23
C THR A 2 1.41 14.00 19.85
N GLU A 3 1.81 12.77 19.74
CA GLU A 3 1.76 12.13 18.50
C GLU A 3 0.37 12.09 18.02
N ARG A 4 0.19 12.48 16.81
CA ARG A 4 -1.10 12.39 16.23
C ARG A 4 -1.20 11.11 15.50
N GLU A 5 -2.13 10.31 15.86
CA GLU A 5 -2.34 9.06 15.15
C GLU A 5 -2.99 9.35 13.84
N MET A 6 -2.44 8.78 12.77
CA MET A 6 -3.07 8.88 11.48
C MET A 6 -4.23 7.92 11.41
N PRO A 7 -5.36 8.36 10.87
CA PRO A 7 -6.44 7.42 10.59
C PRO A 7 -5.96 6.35 9.63
N PHE A 8 -6.30 5.11 9.92
CA PHE A 8 -5.92 4.03 9.03
C PHE A 8 -7.03 2.98 8.99
N GLU A 9 -6.97 2.15 7.97
CA GLU A 9 -7.95 1.09 7.81
C GLU A 9 -7.29 -0.11 7.17
N LEU A 10 -7.58 -1.30 7.69
CA LEU A 10 -7.16 -2.55 7.06
C LEU A 10 -8.22 -2.93 6.03
N VAL A 11 -7.79 -3.04 4.78
CA VAL A 11 -8.70 -3.28 3.66
C VAL A 11 -8.60 -4.74 3.28
N THR A 12 -9.73 -5.44 3.35
CA THR A 12 -9.79 -6.86 3.08
C THR A 12 -10.75 -7.24 1.97
N THR A 13 -11.37 -6.26 1.30
CA THR A 13 -12.27 -6.53 0.18
C THR A 13 -11.92 -5.64 -1.00
N ASN A 14 -12.21 -6.14 -2.19
CA ASN A 14 -11.97 -5.37 -3.41
C ASN A 14 -12.85 -4.12 -3.46
N GLU A 15 -14.07 -4.25 -2.97
CA GLU A 15 -15.01 -3.12 -2.97
C GLU A 15 -14.49 -1.97 -2.13
N ARG A 16 -13.97 -2.30 -0.94
CA ARG A 16 -13.48 -1.24 -0.07
C ARG A 16 -12.23 -0.59 -0.65
N LEU A 17 -11.38 -1.38 -1.28
CA LEU A 17 -10.21 -0.83 -1.94
C LEU A 17 -10.63 0.18 -3.01
N ALA A 18 -11.60 -0.19 -3.84
CA ALA A 18 -12.06 0.70 -4.89
C ALA A 18 -12.64 2.00 -4.32
N GLU A 19 -13.39 1.90 -3.22
CA GLU A 19 -13.94 3.09 -2.59
C GLU A 19 -12.86 4.03 -2.10
N LEU A 20 -11.85 3.48 -1.44
CA LEU A 20 -10.78 4.32 -0.89
C LEU A 20 -9.92 4.93 -1.99
N LEU A 21 -9.68 4.20 -3.05
CA LEU A 21 -8.94 4.77 -4.18
C LEU A 21 -9.72 5.92 -4.81
N ALA A 22 -11.04 5.78 -4.91
CA ALA A 22 -11.86 6.85 -5.46
C ALA A 22 -11.88 8.07 -4.56
N GLU A 23 -11.94 7.86 -3.24
CA GLU A 23 -11.95 8.96 -2.29
C GLU A 23 -10.68 9.78 -2.34
N HIS A 24 -9.56 9.14 -2.68
CA HIS A 24 -8.26 9.81 -2.67
C HIS A 24 -7.72 10.06 -4.07
N ALA A 25 -8.57 10.00 -5.08
CA ALA A 25 -8.14 10.11 -6.46
C ALA A 25 -7.49 11.45 -6.79
N ASP A 26 -7.86 12.50 -6.02
CA ASP A 26 -7.33 13.84 -6.28
C ASP A 26 -6.08 14.15 -5.50
N GLU A 27 -5.61 13.24 -4.67
CA GLU A 27 -4.39 13.50 -3.90
C GLU A 27 -3.19 13.53 -4.82
N PRO A 28 -2.32 14.55 -4.69
CA PRO A 28 -1.21 14.70 -5.62
C PRO A 28 -0.05 13.77 -5.34
N ARG A 29 -0.02 13.12 -4.17
CA ARG A 29 1.09 12.24 -3.84
C ARG A 29 0.65 11.23 -2.80
N TYR A 30 1.37 10.12 -2.75
CA TYR A 30 1.14 9.08 -1.77
C TYR A 30 2.47 8.38 -1.49
N ALA A 31 2.55 7.75 -0.32
CA ALA A 31 3.68 6.90 0.01
C ALA A 31 3.26 5.45 -0.14
N PHE A 32 4.18 4.63 -0.62
CA PHE A 32 3.90 3.23 -0.89
C PHE A 32 4.96 2.38 -0.22
N ASP A 33 4.52 1.33 0.47
CA ASP A 33 5.44 0.44 1.14
C ASP A 33 4.85 -0.97 1.11
N THR A 34 5.73 -1.97 1.15
CA THR A 34 5.30 -3.36 1.17
C THR A 34 6.07 -4.11 2.23
N GLU A 35 5.44 -5.13 2.78
CA GLU A 35 6.11 -6.03 3.70
C GLU A 35 5.98 -7.43 3.17
N PHE A 36 7.06 -8.19 3.29
CA PHE A 36 7.13 -9.55 2.78
C PHE A 36 7.30 -10.51 3.95
N ASP A 37 6.69 -11.68 3.80
CA ASP A 37 6.84 -12.73 4.78
C ASP A 37 7.69 -13.83 4.15
N ASN A 38 8.92 -13.95 4.60
CA ASN A 38 9.82 -14.97 4.07
C ASN A 38 10.37 -15.88 5.17
N ARG A 39 9.68 -15.95 6.28
CA ARG A 39 10.20 -16.64 7.45
C ARG A 39 10.32 -18.13 7.26
N ARG A 40 9.49 -18.71 6.42
CA ARG A 40 9.42 -20.15 6.31
C ARG A 40 9.62 -20.68 4.90
N THR A 41 10.03 -19.82 3.98
CA THR A 41 10.15 -20.22 2.60
C THR A 41 11.43 -19.63 2.03
N TYR A 42 11.83 -20.16 0.91
CA TYR A 42 12.92 -19.58 0.17
C TYR A 42 12.44 -18.41 -0.68
N TYR A 43 11.14 -18.19 -0.75
CA TYR A 43 10.58 -17.12 -1.56
C TYR A 43 9.91 -16.10 -0.65
N ALA A 44 10.15 -14.84 -0.94
CA ALA A 44 9.42 -13.80 -0.24
C ALA A 44 7.98 -13.79 -0.71
N ARG A 45 7.07 -13.59 0.22
CA ARG A 45 5.65 -13.52 -0.08
C ARG A 45 5.15 -12.16 0.37
N LEU A 46 4.40 -11.51 -0.50
CA LEU A 46 3.83 -10.22 -0.17
C LEU A 46 2.79 -10.41 0.93
N ALA A 47 3.03 -9.82 2.08
CA ALA A 47 2.16 -9.98 3.23
C ALA A 47 1.30 -8.76 3.51
N LEU A 48 1.75 -7.56 3.12
CA LEU A 48 1.01 -6.35 3.39
C LEU A 48 1.44 -5.27 2.42
N VAL A 49 0.47 -4.51 1.94
CA VAL A 49 0.72 -3.34 1.12
C VAL A 49 0.19 -2.14 1.86
N GLN A 50 1.00 -1.11 1.97
CA GLN A 50 0.60 0.11 2.65
C GLN A 50 0.62 1.28 1.67
N VAL A 51 -0.47 2.01 1.63
CA VAL A 51 -0.55 3.24 0.85
C VAL A 51 -0.95 4.35 1.81
N ALA A 52 -0.14 5.38 1.90
CA ALA A 52 -0.38 6.49 2.81
C ALA A 52 -0.55 7.77 2.02
N TRP A 53 -1.68 8.42 2.23
CA TRP A 53 -1.92 9.78 1.75
C TRP A 53 -1.66 10.73 2.91
N PRO A 54 -1.64 12.01 2.68
CA PRO A 54 -1.30 12.95 3.77
C PRO A 54 -2.17 12.82 5.01
N ASP A 55 -3.42 12.35 4.86
CA ASP A 55 -4.33 12.30 5.98
C ASP A 55 -4.94 10.92 6.23
N PHE A 56 -4.46 9.87 5.57
CA PHE A 56 -5.06 8.55 5.74
C PHE A 56 -4.11 7.47 5.27
N ILE A 57 -4.11 6.34 5.97
CA ILE A 57 -3.28 5.19 5.63
C ILE A 57 -4.19 4.01 5.30
N MET A 58 -3.94 3.39 4.16
CA MET A 58 -4.66 2.21 3.73
C MET A 58 -3.71 1.02 3.81
N LEU A 59 -4.10 0.02 4.59
CA LEU A 59 -3.35 -1.22 4.72
C LEU A 59 -4.11 -2.30 3.95
N VAL A 60 -3.50 -2.85 2.91
CA VAL A 60 -4.19 -3.77 2.01
C VAL A 60 -3.66 -5.17 2.23
N ASP A 61 -4.59 -6.11 2.45
CA ASP A 61 -4.27 -7.51 2.63
C ASP A 61 -4.22 -8.19 1.26
N PRO A 62 -3.03 -8.55 0.77
CA PRO A 62 -2.93 -9.12 -0.57
C PRO A 62 -3.47 -10.54 -0.69
N PHE A 63 -3.81 -11.17 0.44
CA PHE A 63 -4.39 -12.51 0.40
C PHE A 63 -5.89 -12.47 0.16
N THR A 64 -6.55 -11.34 0.42
CA THR A 64 -7.99 -11.21 0.26
C THR A 64 -8.38 -10.16 -0.76
N VAL A 65 -7.43 -9.34 -1.21
CA VAL A 65 -7.69 -8.26 -2.15
C VAL A 65 -6.86 -8.49 -3.40
N ASP A 66 -7.43 -8.22 -4.55
CA ASP A 66 -6.71 -8.31 -5.81
C ASP A 66 -5.81 -7.08 -5.94
N ILE A 67 -4.52 -7.28 -5.76
CA ILE A 67 -3.55 -6.18 -5.77
C ILE A 67 -3.50 -5.47 -7.13
N ALA A 68 -3.89 -6.16 -8.20
CA ALA A 68 -3.93 -5.52 -9.51
C ALA A 68 -4.87 -4.31 -9.54
N LEU A 69 -5.81 -4.24 -8.59
CA LEU A 69 -6.69 -3.10 -8.51
C LEU A 69 -5.99 -1.82 -8.10
N LEU A 70 -4.74 -1.91 -7.64
CA LEU A 70 -3.92 -0.72 -7.37
C LEU A 70 -3.33 -0.10 -8.64
N ALA A 71 -3.44 -0.77 -9.78
CA ALA A 71 -2.84 -0.27 -11.00
C ALA A 71 -3.26 1.17 -11.36
N PRO A 72 -4.54 1.56 -11.22
CA PRO A 72 -4.89 2.95 -11.52
C PRO A 72 -4.13 3.95 -10.69
N LEU A 73 -3.84 3.62 -9.42
CA LEU A 73 -3.08 4.52 -8.57
C LEU A 73 -1.65 4.68 -9.10
N PHE A 74 -1.01 3.58 -9.46
CA PHE A 74 0.37 3.63 -9.93
C PHE A 74 0.48 4.26 -11.31
N GLN A 75 -0.58 4.25 -12.08
CA GLN A 75 -0.61 4.84 -13.41
C GLN A 75 -1.11 6.28 -13.42
N SER A 76 -1.47 6.79 -12.24
CA SER A 76 -1.98 8.15 -12.13
C SER A 76 -0.83 9.15 -12.21
N ASP A 77 -1.19 10.43 -12.27
CA ASP A 77 -0.20 11.50 -12.27
C ASP A 77 0.33 11.80 -10.88
N ALA A 78 -0.19 11.14 -9.85
CA ALA A 78 0.26 11.37 -8.49
C ALA A 78 1.70 10.93 -8.31
N ILE A 79 2.41 11.62 -7.45
CA ILE A 79 3.80 11.30 -7.18
C ILE A 79 3.85 10.21 -6.14
N ALA A 80 4.54 9.12 -6.47
CA ALA A 80 4.70 8.00 -5.56
C ALA A 80 6.01 8.15 -4.79
N ILE A 81 5.95 7.98 -3.48
CA ILE A 81 7.13 7.99 -2.62
C ILE A 81 7.26 6.59 -2.03
N ALA A 82 8.32 5.89 -2.40
CA ALA A 82 8.52 4.52 -1.95
C ALA A 82 9.51 4.48 -0.81
N HIS A 83 9.12 3.86 0.29
CA HIS A 83 10.00 3.64 1.41
C HIS A 83 10.57 2.24 1.33
N ALA A 84 11.72 2.05 1.94
CA ALA A 84 12.35 0.73 2.02
C ALA A 84 12.52 0.13 0.64
N ALA A 85 12.65 0.95 -0.36
CA ALA A 85 12.69 0.47 -1.73
C ALA A 85 13.88 -0.43 -1.98
N ILE A 86 15.03 -0.14 -1.35
CA ILE A 86 16.21 -0.96 -1.57
C ILE A 86 15.99 -2.36 -1.06
N ASN A 87 15.40 -2.50 0.13
CA ASN A 87 15.14 -3.82 0.67
C ASN A 87 14.12 -4.56 -0.18
N ASP A 88 13.08 -3.85 -0.63
CA ASP A 88 12.07 -4.46 -1.46
C ASP A 88 12.66 -4.93 -2.77
N LEU A 89 13.53 -4.14 -3.37
CA LEU A 89 14.17 -4.53 -4.61
C LEU A 89 15.05 -5.76 -4.43
N THR A 90 15.74 -5.85 -3.29
CA THR A 90 16.55 -7.02 -3.01
C THR A 90 15.69 -8.26 -2.92
N VAL A 91 14.54 -8.15 -2.32
CA VAL A 91 13.64 -9.28 -2.19
C VAL A 91 13.06 -9.68 -3.55
N LEU A 92 12.76 -8.72 -4.38
CA LEU A 92 12.16 -8.99 -5.67
C LEU A 92 13.16 -9.55 -6.68
N ASP A 93 14.41 -9.30 -6.46
CA ASP A 93 15.42 -9.88 -7.31
C ASP A 93 15.50 -11.38 -7.08
#